data_a153aab4bfdc2ad75bc77f047d605f19
#
_entry.id   a153aab4bfdc2ad75bc77f047d605f19
#
_cell.length_a   1.000
_cell.length_b   1.000
_cell.length_c   1.000
_cell.angle_alpha   90.00
_cell.angle_beta   90.00
_cell.angle_gamma   90.00
#
_symmetry.space_group_name_H-M   'P 1'
#
loop_
_entity.id
_entity.type
_entity.pdbx_description
1 polymer ?
#
loop_
_entity_poly.entity_id
_entity_poly.type
_entity_poly.pdbx_seq_one_letter_code
_entity_poly.pdbx_strand_id
1 'polypeptide(L)'
;YMSRVAFIMDRLFRKFGLSGKSFIPMLIASGCGVPGIMASRTIEQERDRRITVMTTGFIPCSAKMPVVGMIAAALFGNSPLIATSAYFLGIGAVVISGIILKKTKLFAGKPAPFVMELPAYHAPLPSNIWRATWERGWSFVKRAGTVIFAASVYFFYNLKVIVAAFKV
;
A
#
# COMPACT_ATOMS: atom_id res chain seq x y z
N TYR A 1 -0.81 0.10 -21.56
CA TYR A 1 0.04 1.15 -20.96
C TYR A 1 0.72 0.70 -19.66
N MET A 2 -0.01 0.10 -18.73
CA MET A 2 0.51 -0.34 -17.43
C MET A 2 1.72 -1.29 -17.54
N SER A 3 1.69 -2.26 -18.45
CA SER A 3 2.78 -3.21 -18.66
C SER A 3 4.08 -2.54 -19.15
N ARG A 4 3.96 -1.53 -20.02
CA ARG A 4 5.13 -0.78 -20.51
C ARG A 4 5.74 0.09 -19.43
N VAL A 5 4.91 0.74 -18.63
CA VAL A 5 5.38 1.55 -17.49
C VAL A 5 6.04 0.67 -16.45
N ALA A 6 5.46 -0.51 -16.14
CA ALA A 6 6.04 -1.47 -15.22
C ALA A 6 7.41 -1.98 -15.71
N PHE A 7 7.61 -2.18 -17.01
CA PHE A 7 8.90 -2.58 -17.57
C PHE A 7 9.97 -1.50 -17.43
N ILE A 8 9.63 -0.23 -17.66
CA ILE A 8 10.56 0.89 -17.47
C ILE A 8 10.91 1.05 -16.00
N MET A 9 9.90 0.95 -15.12
CA MET A 9 10.06 1.04 -13.68
C MET A 9 10.83 -0.14 -13.08
N ASP A 10 10.79 -1.33 -13.69
CA ASP A 10 11.56 -2.50 -13.24
C ASP A 10 13.07 -2.16 -13.15
N ARG A 11 13.59 -1.43 -14.11
CA ARG A 11 15.00 -1.01 -14.11
C ARG A 11 15.36 -0.11 -12.92
N LEU A 12 14.43 0.76 -12.53
CA LEU A 12 14.60 1.66 -11.40
C LEU A 12 14.44 0.91 -10.07
N PHE A 13 13.39 0.09 -9.94
CA PHE A 13 13.07 -0.65 -8.71
C PHE A 13 14.14 -1.71 -8.37
N ARG A 14 14.79 -2.31 -9.36
CA ARG A 14 15.90 -3.24 -9.13
C ARG A 14 17.10 -2.59 -8.42
N LYS A 15 17.35 -1.30 -8.63
CA LYS A 15 18.36 -0.56 -7.87
C LYS A 15 18.04 -0.53 -6.37
N PHE A 16 16.77 -0.43 -6.03
CA PHE A 16 16.29 -0.40 -4.63
C PHE A 16 16.00 -1.78 -4.06
N GLY A 17 16.22 -2.85 -4.84
CA GLY A 17 16.00 -4.23 -4.40
C GLY A 17 14.57 -4.74 -4.49
N LEU A 18 13.70 -3.98 -5.13
CA LEU A 18 12.32 -4.34 -5.42
C LEU A 18 12.19 -4.89 -6.85
N SER A 19 11.26 -5.80 -7.09
CA SER A 19 10.97 -6.26 -8.45
C SER A 19 10.02 -5.29 -9.16
N GLY A 20 10.08 -5.23 -10.49
CA GLY A 20 9.16 -4.38 -11.27
C GLY A 20 7.69 -4.74 -11.09
N LYS A 21 7.39 -5.99 -10.70
CA LYS A 21 6.03 -6.43 -10.35
C LYS A 21 5.49 -5.72 -9.09
N SER A 22 6.38 -5.21 -8.21
CA SER A 22 6.01 -4.46 -7.01
C SER A 22 5.48 -3.05 -7.30
N PHE A 23 5.74 -2.53 -8.51
CA PHE A 23 5.27 -1.20 -8.91
C PHE A 23 3.76 -1.07 -8.89
N ILE A 24 3.04 -2.08 -9.42
CA ILE A 24 1.57 -2.06 -9.51
C ILE A 24 0.92 -2.02 -8.12
N PRO A 25 1.26 -2.92 -7.16
CA PRO A 25 0.78 -2.83 -5.79
C PRO A 25 1.10 -1.50 -5.10
N MET A 26 2.30 -0.96 -5.30
CA MET A 26 2.69 0.32 -4.70
C MET A 26 1.91 1.51 -5.27
N LEU A 27 1.66 1.50 -6.57
CA LEU A 27 0.85 2.53 -7.23
C LEU A 27 -0.61 2.50 -6.72
N ILE A 28 -1.19 1.31 -6.56
CA ILE A 28 -2.52 1.16 -5.96
C ILE A 28 -2.50 1.62 -4.50
N ALA A 29 -1.43 1.33 -3.77
CA ALA A 29 -1.27 1.69 -2.36
C ALA A 29 -1.15 3.19 -2.12
N SER A 30 -0.72 3.98 -3.11
CA SER A 30 -0.73 5.45 -3.01
C SER A 30 -2.16 6.01 -2.89
N GLY A 31 -3.14 5.33 -3.49
CA GLY A 31 -4.56 5.63 -3.28
C GLY A 31 -5.09 5.06 -1.96
N CYS A 32 -4.91 3.75 -1.75
CA CYS A 32 -5.32 3.05 -0.53
C CYS A 32 -4.41 1.85 -0.25
N GLY A 33 -3.86 1.77 0.96
CA GLY A 33 -2.93 0.70 1.34
C GLY A 33 -3.53 -0.70 1.32
N VAL A 34 -4.82 -0.86 1.65
CA VAL A 34 -5.47 -2.18 1.73
C VAL A 34 -5.54 -2.88 0.36
N PRO A 35 -6.10 -2.28 -0.70
CA PRO A 35 -6.09 -2.90 -2.02
C PRO A 35 -4.67 -3.03 -2.59
N GLY A 36 -3.73 -2.14 -2.22
CA GLY A 36 -2.32 -2.28 -2.58
C GLY A 36 -1.69 -3.57 -2.02
N ILE A 37 -1.93 -3.85 -0.75
CA ILE A 37 -1.48 -5.10 -0.11
C ILE A 37 -2.18 -6.31 -0.72
N MET A 38 -3.47 -6.22 -1.04
CA MET A 38 -4.18 -7.31 -1.72
C MET A 38 -3.63 -7.57 -3.13
N ALA A 39 -3.27 -6.52 -3.85
CA ALA A 39 -2.65 -6.62 -5.18
C ALA A 39 -1.25 -7.26 -5.13
N SER A 40 -0.54 -7.19 -4.00
CA SER A 40 0.76 -7.86 -3.86
C SER A 40 0.70 -9.39 -3.99
N ARG A 41 -0.49 -9.98 -3.89
CA ARG A 41 -0.70 -11.42 -4.13
C ARG A 41 -0.42 -11.84 -5.58
N THR A 42 -0.38 -10.90 -6.52
CA THR A 42 0.00 -11.17 -7.91
C THR A 42 1.51 -11.40 -8.08
N ILE A 43 2.30 -11.14 -7.04
CA ILE A 43 3.74 -11.38 -7.04
C ILE A 43 3.98 -12.84 -6.68
N GLU A 44 4.53 -13.60 -7.61
CA GLU A 44 4.76 -15.04 -7.47
C GLU A 44 5.84 -15.35 -6.44
N GLN A 45 6.90 -14.55 -6.42
CA GLN A 45 8.03 -14.76 -5.52
C GLN A 45 7.68 -14.26 -4.10
N GLU A 46 7.65 -15.18 -3.16
CA GLU A 46 7.27 -14.90 -1.77
C GLU A 46 8.14 -13.84 -1.10
N ARG A 47 9.44 -13.84 -1.42
CA ARG A 47 10.39 -12.85 -0.94
C ARG A 47 10.00 -11.43 -1.38
N ASP A 48 9.83 -11.22 -2.68
CA ASP A 48 9.49 -9.92 -3.24
C ASP A 48 8.12 -9.46 -2.78
N ARG A 49 7.19 -10.40 -2.62
CA ARG A 49 5.87 -10.13 -2.05
C ARG A 49 5.96 -9.64 -0.62
N ARG A 50 6.75 -10.29 0.24
CA ARG A 50 6.93 -9.87 1.63
C ARG A 50 7.57 -8.49 1.74
N ILE A 51 8.62 -8.23 0.96
CA ILE A 51 9.26 -6.90 0.91
C ILE A 51 8.24 -5.85 0.46
N THR A 52 7.47 -6.13 -0.58
CA THR A 52 6.44 -5.21 -1.10
C THR A 52 5.38 -4.92 -0.05
N VAL A 53 4.88 -5.92 0.68
CA VAL A 53 3.89 -5.73 1.75
C VAL A 53 4.45 -4.86 2.87
N MET A 54 5.68 -5.12 3.30
CA MET A 54 6.33 -4.34 4.36
C MET A 54 6.56 -2.89 3.94
N THR A 55 7.07 -2.65 2.74
CA THR A 55 7.33 -1.29 2.22
C THR A 55 6.05 -0.53 1.89
N THR A 56 5.00 -1.22 1.45
CA THR A 56 3.68 -0.63 1.16
C THR A 56 3.07 0.03 2.40
N GLY A 57 3.35 -0.49 3.61
CA GLY A 57 2.88 0.09 4.86
C GLY A 57 3.35 1.53 5.11
N PHE A 58 4.50 1.91 4.58
CA PHE A 58 5.07 3.25 4.73
C PHE A 58 4.57 4.25 3.69
N ILE A 59 3.91 3.80 2.62
CA ILE A 59 3.41 4.68 1.56
C ILE A 59 2.32 5.58 2.14
N PRO A 60 2.47 6.91 2.02
CA PRO A 60 1.43 7.85 2.40
C PRO A 60 0.25 7.72 1.41
N CYS A 61 -0.86 7.20 1.89
CA CYS A 61 -2.08 7.05 1.10
C CYS A 61 -3.07 8.18 1.38
N SER A 62 -4.04 8.35 0.50
CA SER A 62 -5.06 9.42 0.63
C SER A 62 -5.82 9.37 1.96
N ALA A 63 -5.97 8.20 2.57
CA ALA A 63 -6.62 8.06 3.88
C ALA A 63 -5.74 8.52 5.05
N LYS A 64 -4.42 8.45 4.92
CA LYS A 64 -3.47 8.91 5.97
C LYS A 64 -3.25 10.42 5.93
N MET A 65 -3.39 11.05 4.75
CA MET A 65 -3.12 12.48 4.56
C MET A 65 -3.98 13.41 5.43
N PRO A 66 -5.30 13.21 5.58
CA PRO A 66 -6.10 14.04 6.47
C PRO A 66 -5.67 13.94 7.94
N VAL A 67 -5.26 12.74 8.39
CA VAL A 67 -4.78 12.54 9.77
C VAL A 67 -3.46 13.26 9.99
N VAL A 68 -2.52 13.14 9.05
CA VAL A 68 -1.25 13.87 9.08
C VAL A 68 -1.47 15.38 9.05
N GLY A 69 -2.39 15.84 8.19
CA GLY A 69 -2.77 17.26 8.11
C GLY A 69 -3.38 17.79 9.40
N MET A 70 -4.24 17.02 10.04
CA MET A 70 -4.86 17.40 11.31
C MET A 70 -3.82 17.48 12.44
N ILE A 71 -2.90 16.54 12.53
CA ILE A 71 -1.81 16.55 13.51
C ILE A 71 -0.86 17.73 13.25
N ALA A 72 -0.50 17.96 11.98
CA ALA A 72 0.35 19.07 11.59
C ALA A 72 -0.29 20.43 11.92
N ALA A 73 -1.59 20.58 11.68
CA ALA A 73 -2.33 21.79 12.02
C ALA A 73 -2.40 22.02 13.54
N ALA A 74 -2.58 20.97 14.32
CA ALA A 74 -2.67 21.07 15.78
C ALA A 74 -1.32 21.42 16.44
N LEU A 75 -0.21 20.88 15.92
CA LEU A 75 1.12 21.07 16.53
C LEU A 75 1.90 22.26 15.96
N PHE A 76 1.69 22.62 14.68
CA PHE A 76 2.53 23.58 13.96
C PHE A 76 1.75 24.74 13.32
N GLY A 77 0.50 24.96 13.70
CA GLY A 77 -0.26 26.16 13.32
C GLY A 77 -0.57 26.25 11.82
N ASN A 78 -1.10 25.17 11.22
CA ASN A 78 -1.63 25.17 9.86
C ASN A 78 -0.63 25.50 8.72
N SER A 79 0.63 25.07 8.88
CA SER A 79 1.65 25.27 7.86
C SER A 79 1.56 24.18 6.77
N PRO A 80 1.25 24.51 5.50
CA PRO A 80 1.13 23.51 4.43
C PRO A 80 2.45 22.82 4.09
N LEU A 81 3.59 23.47 4.39
CA LEU A 81 4.91 22.90 4.19
C LEU A 81 5.15 21.61 4.98
N ILE A 82 4.57 21.50 6.17
CA ILE A 82 4.77 20.35 7.05
C ILE A 82 4.02 19.12 6.51
N ALA A 83 2.80 19.29 6.01
CA ALA A 83 2.04 18.22 5.39
C ALA A 83 2.75 17.69 4.13
N THR A 84 3.32 18.59 3.33
CA THR A 84 4.09 18.23 2.14
C THR A 84 5.40 17.52 2.49
N SER A 85 6.12 17.99 3.53
CA SER A 85 7.36 17.35 3.99
C SER A 85 7.11 15.93 4.52
N ALA A 86 5.99 15.68 5.19
CA ALA A 86 5.60 14.36 5.67
C ALA A 86 5.40 13.36 4.51
N TYR A 87 4.89 13.84 3.37
CA TYR A 87 4.76 13.01 2.17
C TYR A 87 6.13 12.57 1.62
N PHE A 88 7.05 13.50 1.47
CA PHE A 88 8.42 13.19 1.03
C PHE A 88 9.17 12.30 2.02
N LEU A 89 8.97 12.51 3.32
CA LEU A 89 9.51 11.64 4.37
C LEU A 89 8.99 10.20 4.25
N GLY A 90 7.70 10.03 3.95
CA GLY A 90 7.09 8.73 3.71
C GLY A 90 7.71 8.01 2.51
N ILE A 91 7.92 8.72 1.40
CA ILE A 91 8.60 8.15 0.21
C ILE A 91 10.05 7.78 0.54
N GLY A 92 10.77 8.66 1.25
CA GLY A 92 12.12 8.38 1.72
C GLY A 92 12.20 7.13 2.59
N ALA A 93 11.25 6.96 3.51
CA ALA A 93 11.16 5.79 4.37
C ALA A 93 10.95 4.49 3.56
N VAL A 94 10.15 4.51 2.49
CA VAL A 94 9.97 3.37 1.59
C VAL A 94 11.29 2.97 0.93
N VAL A 95 12.04 3.95 0.41
CA VAL A 95 13.33 3.70 -0.26
C VAL A 95 14.36 3.15 0.73
N ILE A 96 14.51 3.79 1.89
CA ILE A 96 15.46 3.38 2.93
C ILE A 96 15.10 1.98 3.44
N SER A 97 13.85 1.71 3.74
CA SER A 97 13.37 0.42 4.20
C SER A 97 13.62 -0.68 3.15
N GLY A 98 13.39 -0.40 1.86
CA GLY A 98 13.69 -1.33 0.77
C GLY A 98 15.19 -1.68 0.68
N ILE A 99 16.07 -0.69 0.83
CA ILE A 99 17.53 -0.90 0.83
C ILE A 99 17.98 -1.71 2.05
N ILE A 100 17.46 -1.41 3.23
CA ILE A 100 17.77 -2.13 4.48
C ILE A 100 17.31 -3.58 4.39
N LEU A 101 16.08 -3.83 3.93
CA LEU A 101 15.53 -5.16 3.77
C LEU A 101 16.34 -6.00 2.78
N LYS A 102 16.82 -5.39 1.68
CA LYS A 102 17.71 -6.05 0.71
C LYS A 102 19.02 -6.54 1.33
N LYS A 103 19.59 -5.78 2.28
CA LYS A 103 20.83 -6.15 2.96
C LYS A 103 20.66 -7.25 4.01
N THR A 104 19.43 -7.48 4.46
CA THR A 104 19.15 -8.51 5.48
C THR A 104 19.25 -9.91 4.85
N LYS A 105 19.94 -10.84 5.53
CA LYS A 105 20.13 -12.23 5.06
C LYS A 105 18.84 -12.98 4.71
N LEU A 106 17.73 -12.65 5.38
CA LEU A 106 16.40 -13.22 5.11
C LEU A 106 15.87 -12.89 3.69
N PHE A 107 16.27 -11.75 3.15
CA PHE A 107 15.83 -11.23 1.86
C PHE A 107 16.97 -11.09 0.84
N ALA A 108 18.17 -11.59 1.17
CA ALA A 108 19.29 -11.63 0.26
C ALA A 108 19.03 -12.63 -0.87
N GLY A 109 18.98 -12.15 -2.10
CA GLY A 109 18.78 -12.97 -3.30
C GLY A 109 18.61 -12.10 -4.54
N LYS A 110 18.67 -12.71 -5.71
CA LYS A 110 18.43 -12.01 -6.98
C LYS A 110 16.91 -11.78 -7.14
N PRO A 111 16.46 -10.56 -7.49
CA PRO A 111 15.05 -10.32 -7.80
C PRO A 111 14.63 -11.20 -8.99
N ALA A 112 13.39 -11.66 -8.98
CA ALA A 112 12.86 -12.45 -10.08
C ALA A 112 12.96 -11.69 -11.41
N PRO A 113 13.27 -12.36 -12.52
CA PRO A 113 13.20 -11.74 -13.82
C PRO A 113 11.76 -11.28 -14.09
N PHE A 114 11.63 -10.08 -14.61
CA PHE A 114 10.32 -9.56 -14.99
C PHE A 114 9.86 -10.24 -16.29
N VAL A 115 9.18 -11.36 -16.13
CA VAL A 115 8.49 -12.05 -17.22
C VAL A 115 7.00 -11.79 -17.02
N MET A 116 6.41 -11.03 -17.93
CA MET A 116 4.96 -10.81 -17.97
C MET A 116 4.46 -11.48 -19.25
N GLU A 117 3.91 -12.67 -19.09
CA GLU A 117 3.17 -13.30 -20.17
C GLU A 117 1.88 -12.51 -20.37
N LEU A 118 1.74 -11.89 -21.53
CA LEU A 118 0.51 -11.22 -21.92
C LEU A 118 -0.46 -12.30 -22.39
N PRO A 119 -1.54 -12.59 -21.65
CA PRO A 119 -2.55 -13.52 -22.12
C PRO A 119 -3.18 -13.01 -23.42
N ALA A 120 -3.56 -13.94 -24.30
CA ALA A 120 -4.21 -13.60 -25.55
C ALA A 120 -5.45 -12.73 -25.30
N TYR A 121 -5.58 -11.67 -26.07
CA TYR A 121 -6.69 -10.71 -25.96
C TYR A 121 -7.98 -11.38 -26.38
N HIS A 122 -8.84 -11.66 -25.41
CA HIS A 122 -10.23 -12.08 -25.66
C HIS A 122 -11.14 -10.94 -25.28
N ALA A 123 -12.08 -10.60 -26.13
CA ALA A 123 -13.09 -9.59 -25.82
C ALA A 123 -13.91 -10.06 -24.60
N PRO A 124 -13.92 -9.30 -23.51
CA PRO A 124 -14.57 -9.73 -22.29
C PRO A 124 -16.09 -9.68 -22.46
N LEU A 125 -16.76 -10.78 -22.14
CA LEU A 125 -18.22 -10.84 -22.06
C LEU A 125 -18.73 -9.95 -20.92
N PRO A 126 -19.67 -9.03 -21.15
CA PRO A 126 -20.15 -8.09 -20.12
C PRO A 126 -20.73 -8.80 -18.89
N SER A 127 -21.34 -9.95 -19.08
CA SER A 127 -21.86 -10.80 -17.98
C SER A 127 -20.76 -11.27 -17.03
N ASN A 128 -19.61 -11.68 -17.55
CA ASN A 128 -18.48 -12.15 -16.75
C ASN A 128 -17.81 -11.00 -16.00
N ILE A 129 -17.75 -9.80 -16.61
CA ILE A 129 -17.21 -8.61 -15.96
C ILE A 129 -18.08 -8.23 -14.76
N TRP A 130 -19.40 -8.17 -14.96
CA TRP A 130 -20.34 -7.80 -13.90
C TRP A 130 -20.27 -8.74 -12.72
N ARG A 131 -20.31 -10.06 -12.99
CA ARG A 131 -20.23 -11.09 -11.96
C ARG A 131 -18.90 -11.03 -11.19
N ALA A 132 -17.77 -10.95 -11.90
CA ALA A 132 -16.45 -10.89 -11.27
C ALA A 132 -16.25 -9.60 -10.46
N THR A 133 -16.75 -8.47 -10.93
CA THR A 133 -16.68 -7.19 -10.23
C THR A 133 -17.53 -7.21 -8.97
N TRP A 134 -18.76 -7.73 -9.07
CA TRP A 134 -19.68 -7.83 -7.93
C TRP A 134 -19.12 -8.75 -6.84
N GLU A 135 -18.63 -9.92 -7.20
CA GLU A 135 -18.11 -10.93 -6.28
C GLU A 135 -16.87 -10.42 -5.53
N ARG A 136 -15.96 -9.78 -6.28
CA ARG A 136 -14.74 -9.18 -5.70
C ARG A 136 -15.05 -7.93 -4.87
N GLY A 137 -15.92 -7.07 -5.38
CA GLY A 137 -16.35 -5.84 -4.69
C GLY A 137 -17.07 -6.16 -3.38
N TRP A 138 -17.99 -7.11 -3.39
CA TRP A 138 -18.71 -7.52 -2.19
C TRP A 138 -17.80 -8.15 -1.14
N SER A 139 -16.88 -9.02 -1.56
CA SER A 139 -15.88 -9.61 -0.67
C SER A 139 -14.95 -8.55 -0.06
N PHE A 140 -14.59 -7.53 -0.82
CA PHE A 140 -13.79 -6.42 -0.33
C PHE A 140 -14.56 -5.58 0.69
N VAL A 141 -15.79 -5.17 0.38
CA VAL A 141 -16.66 -4.38 1.27
C VAL A 141 -16.92 -5.13 2.57
N LYS A 142 -17.22 -6.41 2.50
CA LYS A 142 -17.45 -7.22 3.69
C LYS A 142 -16.21 -7.30 4.59
N ARG A 143 -15.04 -7.55 4.03
CA ARG A 143 -13.78 -7.66 4.80
C ARG A 143 -13.32 -6.30 5.33
N ALA A 144 -13.33 -5.27 4.49
CA ALA A 144 -12.93 -3.93 4.90
C ALA A 144 -13.91 -3.35 5.92
N GLY A 145 -15.21 -3.52 5.70
CA GLY A 145 -16.25 -3.03 6.61
C GLY A 145 -16.16 -3.66 8.00
N THR A 146 -15.97 -4.98 8.10
CA THR A 146 -15.82 -5.65 9.40
C THR A 146 -14.58 -5.20 10.16
N VAL A 147 -13.43 -5.08 9.48
CA VAL A 147 -12.18 -4.65 10.12
C VAL A 147 -12.25 -3.18 10.54
N ILE A 148 -12.78 -2.30 9.69
CA ILE A 148 -12.92 -0.87 10.00
C ILE A 148 -13.92 -0.68 11.15
N PHE A 149 -15.05 -1.39 11.12
CA PHE A 149 -16.04 -1.32 12.18
C PHE A 149 -15.47 -1.81 13.52
N ALA A 150 -14.79 -2.96 13.54
CA ALA A 150 -14.15 -3.48 14.74
C ALA A 150 -13.07 -2.52 15.28
N ALA A 151 -12.23 -1.98 14.38
CA ALA A 151 -11.19 -1.03 14.76
C ALA A 151 -11.77 0.29 15.30
N SER A 152 -12.84 0.81 14.70
CA SER A 152 -13.48 2.04 15.18
C SER A 152 -14.15 1.85 16.54
N VAL A 153 -14.84 0.73 16.75
CA VAL A 153 -15.44 0.40 18.06
C VAL A 153 -14.35 0.27 19.12
N TYR A 154 -13.26 -0.44 18.81
CA TYR A 154 -12.12 -0.57 19.71
C TYR A 154 -11.48 0.77 20.05
N PHE A 155 -11.30 1.64 19.05
CA PHE A 155 -10.74 2.98 19.25
C PHE A 155 -11.65 3.87 20.10
N PHE A 156 -12.96 3.88 19.83
CA PHE A 156 -13.94 4.61 20.65
C PHE A 156 -13.99 4.12 22.09
N TYR A 157 -13.89 2.81 22.28
CA TYR A 157 -13.86 2.24 23.64
C TYR A 157 -12.63 2.70 24.40
N ASN A 158 -11.43 2.60 23.79
CA ASN A 158 -10.19 3.06 24.42
C ASN A 158 -10.17 4.58 24.63
N LEU A 159 -10.70 5.36 23.69
CA LEU A 159 -10.80 6.82 23.84
C LEU A 159 -11.69 7.20 25.03
N LYS A 160 -12.82 6.50 25.23
CA LYS A 160 -13.65 6.70 26.42
C LYS A 160 -12.90 6.40 27.71
N VAL A 161 -12.11 5.33 27.74
CA VAL A 161 -11.31 4.95 28.91
C VAL A 161 -10.22 6.00 29.19
N ILE A 162 -9.54 6.49 28.14
CA ILE A 162 -8.51 7.51 28.27
C ILE A 162 -9.11 8.83 28.74
N VAL A 163 -10.23 9.28 28.16
CA VAL A 163 -10.92 10.52 28.56
C VAL A 163 -11.44 10.40 29.99
N ALA A 164 -11.96 9.23 30.40
CA ALA A 164 -12.38 9.00 31.77
C ALA A 164 -11.21 9.02 32.77
N ALA A 165 -10.03 8.49 32.37
CA ALA A 165 -8.81 8.54 33.19
C ALA A 165 -8.23 9.96 33.32
N PHE A 166 -8.41 10.82 32.31
CA PHE A 166 -7.96 12.23 32.36
C PHE A 166 -8.92 13.15 33.14
N LYS A 167 -10.12 12.68 33.45
CA LYS A 167 -11.15 13.46 34.16
C LYS A 167 -11.13 13.26 35.69
N VAL A 168 -10.20 12.45 36.20
CA VAL A 168 -9.86 12.28 37.61
C VAL A 168 -8.63 13.12 37.93
#